data_4eb9dc09bf42f2d562480ab37137d95f
#
_entry.id   4eb9dc09bf42f2d562480ab37137d95f
#
_cell.length_a   1.000
_cell.length_b   1.000
_cell.length_c   1.000
_cell.angle_alpha   90.00
_cell.angle_beta   90.00
_cell.angle_gamma   90.00
#
_symmetry.space_group_name_H-M   'P 1'
#
loop_
_entity.id
_entity.type
_entity.pdbx_description
1 polymer ?
#
loop_
_entity_poly.entity_id
_entity_poly.type
_entity_poly.pdbx_seq_one_letter_code
_entity_poly.pdbx_strand_id
1 'polypeptide(L)'
;NKKNFLNRYFILRNVSMIVYLFALQFLVIGEEFIPNALEYREHLVGIYVVIFFILLIYLNSILTEKLEEELLYQKDKQLEELSLYSQHIESLYNEIRNFRHDYINVLTSIQYGIEMKDIDAIQEVYENVLSKTKKKFSDSRYDFANLSKISNPAIKSVISAKLLEAQSKGIELHIEVEGKVHLANMDTLDFVTILSIILDNAIEATELSVKPYLILAIFEEKDTEFIIVENSIAQDKVEISNIFNHGFSSKGEGRGIGLANVHSILDKYPAASIKTKSRNYSFKQVIEIRRV
;
A
#
# COMPACT_ATOMS: atom_id res chain seq x y z
N ASN A 1 -14.35 -7.75 15.41
CA ASN A 1 -15.15 -8.78 16.14
C ASN A 1 -14.34 -9.72 17.06
N LYS A 2 -13.03 -9.84 16.88
CA LYS A 2 -12.13 -10.67 17.74
C LYS A 2 -12.18 -10.23 19.21
N LYS A 3 -12.17 -8.93 19.46
CA LYS A 3 -12.28 -8.35 20.81
C LYS A 3 -13.60 -8.71 21.51
N ASN A 4 -14.70 -8.77 20.76
CA ASN A 4 -16.01 -9.16 21.30
C ASN A 4 -16.10 -10.66 21.61
N PHE A 5 -15.43 -11.51 20.83
CA PHE A 5 -15.39 -12.95 21.06
C PHE A 5 -14.55 -13.29 22.30
N LEU A 6 -13.33 -12.75 22.41
CA LEU A 6 -12.47 -12.88 23.59
C LEU A 6 -13.16 -12.37 24.85
N ASN A 7 -13.85 -11.23 24.77
CA ASN A 7 -14.63 -10.71 25.90
C ASN A 7 -15.77 -11.65 26.31
N ARG A 8 -16.49 -12.25 25.37
CA ARG A 8 -17.54 -13.26 25.68
C ARG A 8 -16.94 -14.51 26.34
N TYR A 9 -15.77 -14.98 25.89
CA TYR A 9 -15.06 -16.08 26.51
C TYR A 9 -14.70 -15.77 27.96
N PHE A 10 -14.08 -14.59 28.23
CA PHE A 10 -13.74 -14.17 29.59
C PHE A 10 -14.98 -14.00 30.47
N ILE A 11 -16.05 -13.44 29.92
CA ILE A 11 -17.31 -13.28 30.66
C ILE A 11 -17.88 -14.65 31.03
N LEU A 12 -17.99 -15.61 30.10
CA LEU A 12 -18.54 -16.92 30.33
C LEU A 12 -17.76 -17.71 31.41
N ARG A 13 -16.40 -17.66 31.33
CA ARG A 13 -15.53 -18.25 32.34
C ARG A 13 -15.73 -17.63 33.71
N ASN A 14 -15.76 -16.31 33.81
CA ASN A 14 -15.94 -15.62 35.09
C ASN A 14 -17.33 -15.82 35.67
N VAL A 15 -18.36 -15.81 34.82
CA VAL A 15 -19.77 -16.10 35.26
C VAL A 15 -19.88 -17.51 35.80
N SER A 16 -19.27 -18.52 35.13
CA SER A 16 -19.32 -19.92 35.65
C SER A 16 -18.63 -20.04 37.02
N MET A 17 -17.53 -19.32 37.22
CA MET A 17 -16.79 -19.29 38.50
C MET A 17 -17.60 -18.61 39.61
N ILE A 18 -18.30 -17.52 39.29
CA ILE A 18 -19.16 -16.80 40.23
C ILE A 18 -20.36 -17.69 40.64
N VAL A 19 -21.02 -18.32 39.66
CA VAL A 19 -22.17 -19.24 39.93
C VAL A 19 -21.74 -20.39 40.83
N TYR A 20 -20.55 -20.94 40.61
CA TYR A 20 -20.00 -22.00 41.47
C TYR A 20 -19.74 -21.52 42.92
N LEU A 21 -19.13 -20.34 43.09
CA LEU A 21 -18.89 -19.76 44.42
C LEU A 21 -20.21 -19.53 45.17
N PHE A 22 -21.25 -19.03 44.46
CA PHE A 22 -22.59 -18.87 45.05
C PHE A 22 -23.21 -20.19 45.43
N ALA A 23 -23.09 -21.24 44.62
CA ALA A 23 -23.58 -22.56 44.89
C ALA A 23 -22.93 -23.18 46.15
N LEU A 24 -21.60 -23.04 46.29
CA LEU A 24 -20.87 -23.47 47.50
C LEU A 24 -21.33 -22.70 48.74
N GLN A 25 -21.50 -21.39 48.64
CA GLN A 25 -21.92 -20.56 49.76
C GLN A 25 -23.37 -20.88 50.19
N PHE A 26 -24.24 -21.14 49.19
CA PHE A 26 -25.60 -21.57 49.46
C PHE A 26 -25.68 -22.90 50.24
N LEU A 27 -24.78 -23.86 49.93
CA LEU A 27 -24.67 -25.11 50.67
C LEU A 27 -24.23 -24.93 52.14
N VAL A 28 -23.30 -23.98 52.34
CA VAL A 28 -22.83 -23.67 53.72
C VAL A 28 -23.92 -23.03 54.57
N ILE A 29 -24.69 -22.08 53.96
CA ILE A 29 -25.80 -21.42 54.65
C ILE A 29 -27.01 -22.37 54.81
N GLY A 30 -27.20 -23.27 53.84
CA GLY A 30 -28.31 -24.23 53.81
C GLY A 30 -28.19 -25.38 54.82
N GLU A 31 -27.05 -25.50 55.52
CA GLU A 31 -26.86 -26.56 56.51
C GLU A 31 -27.91 -26.53 57.66
N GLU A 32 -28.40 -25.31 57.97
CA GLU A 32 -29.48 -25.14 58.96
C GLU A 32 -30.82 -25.65 58.45
N PHE A 33 -31.04 -25.78 57.13
CA PHE A 33 -32.30 -26.13 56.50
C PHE A 33 -32.32 -27.54 55.87
N ILE A 34 -31.11 -28.04 55.47
CA ILE A 34 -30.99 -29.33 54.78
C ILE A 34 -30.01 -30.21 55.57
N PRO A 35 -30.48 -31.27 56.23
CA PRO A 35 -29.64 -32.23 56.94
C PRO A 35 -28.63 -32.86 55.97
N ASN A 36 -27.35 -32.93 56.36
CA ASN A 36 -26.22 -33.50 55.59
C ASN A 36 -25.84 -32.69 54.33
N ALA A 37 -26.19 -31.39 54.22
CA ALA A 37 -25.81 -30.55 53.06
C ALA A 37 -24.29 -30.54 52.84
N LEU A 38 -23.48 -30.62 53.84
CA LEU A 38 -22.02 -30.68 53.76
C LEU A 38 -21.49 -32.00 53.16
N GLU A 39 -22.20 -33.12 53.33
CA GLU A 39 -21.81 -34.41 52.73
C GLU A 39 -21.93 -34.39 51.20
N TYR A 40 -22.88 -33.64 50.64
CA TYR A 40 -23.00 -33.44 49.20
C TYR A 40 -22.01 -32.45 48.61
N ARG A 41 -21.32 -31.64 49.41
CA ARG A 41 -20.36 -30.61 48.98
C ARG A 41 -19.23 -31.21 48.16
N GLU A 42 -18.63 -32.31 48.61
CA GLU A 42 -17.51 -32.96 47.92
C GLU A 42 -17.91 -33.48 46.55
N HIS A 43 -19.07 -34.08 46.42
CA HIS A 43 -19.61 -34.58 45.16
C HIS A 43 -19.91 -33.43 44.20
N LEU A 44 -20.48 -32.32 44.68
CA LEU A 44 -20.78 -31.14 43.87
C LEU A 44 -19.50 -30.45 43.40
N VAL A 45 -18.45 -30.36 44.22
CA VAL A 45 -17.15 -29.86 43.81
C VAL A 45 -16.56 -30.71 42.69
N GLY A 46 -16.62 -32.06 42.84
CA GLY A 46 -16.11 -32.97 41.82
C GLY A 46 -16.83 -32.82 40.48
N ILE A 47 -18.16 -32.77 40.51
CA ILE A 47 -18.97 -32.57 39.29
C ILE A 47 -18.68 -31.23 38.65
N TYR A 48 -18.55 -30.14 39.41
CA TYR A 48 -18.22 -28.84 38.88
C TYR A 48 -16.87 -28.83 38.21
N VAL A 49 -15.85 -29.41 38.84
CA VAL A 49 -14.48 -29.47 38.25
C VAL A 49 -14.50 -30.17 36.89
N VAL A 50 -15.25 -31.31 36.80
CA VAL A 50 -15.40 -32.02 35.51
C VAL A 50 -16.08 -31.14 34.46
N ILE A 51 -17.21 -30.53 34.81
CA ILE A 51 -17.95 -29.63 33.90
C ILE A 51 -17.06 -28.44 33.48
N PHE A 52 -16.31 -27.87 34.42
CA PHE A 52 -15.41 -26.76 34.15
C PHE A 52 -14.30 -27.12 33.14
N PHE A 53 -13.69 -28.31 33.32
CA PHE A 53 -12.67 -28.77 32.34
C PHE A 53 -13.27 -29.06 30.97
N ILE A 54 -14.45 -29.67 30.90
CA ILE A 54 -15.16 -29.88 29.62
C ILE A 54 -15.44 -28.53 28.94
N LEU A 55 -15.92 -27.56 29.70
CA LEU A 55 -16.18 -26.21 29.19
C LEU A 55 -14.87 -25.53 28.67
N LEU A 56 -13.76 -25.66 29.41
CA LEU A 56 -12.48 -25.12 28.98
C LEU A 56 -11.99 -25.75 27.67
N ILE A 57 -12.08 -27.09 27.57
CA ILE A 57 -11.67 -27.82 26.34
C ILE A 57 -12.56 -27.37 25.17
N TYR A 58 -13.87 -27.31 25.36
CA TYR A 58 -14.82 -26.87 24.34
C TYR A 58 -14.54 -25.43 23.86
N LEU A 59 -14.33 -24.50 24.79
CA LEU A 59 -14.03 -23.12 24.48
C LEU A 59 -12.67 -22.98 23.78
N ASN A 60 -11.67 -23.74 24.19
CA ASN A 60 -10.36 -23.76 23.54
C ASN A 60 -10.45 -24.29 22.10
N SER A 61 -11.24 -25.35 21.88
CA SER A 61 -11.47 -25.90 20.53
C SER A 61 -12.08 -24.85 19.60
N ILE A 62 -13.13 -24.14 20.03
CA ILE A 62 -13.76 -23.08 19.24
C ILE A 62 -12.77 -21.92 18.95
N LEU A 63 -11.94 -21.57 19.94
CA LEU A 63 -10.96 -20.50 19.75
C LEU A 63 -9.90 -20.90 18.73
N THR A 64 -9.40 -22.14 18.80
CA THR A 64 -8.40 -22.67 17.87
C THR A 64 -8.97 -22.73 16.46
N GLU A 65 -10.17 -23.25 16.27
CA GLU A 65 -10.85 -23.30 14.96
C GLU A 65 -10.98 -21.90 14.33
N LYS A 66 -11.39 -20.91 15.10
CA LYS A 66 -11.52 -19.53 14.60
C LYS A 66 -10.17 -18.88 14.29
N LEU A 67 -9.12 -19.21 15.03
CA LEU A 67 -7.77 -18.73 14.73
C LEU A 67 -7.21 -19.36 13.45
N GLU A 68 -7.51 -20.64 13.24
CA GLU A 68 -7.13 -21.34 12.00
C GLU A 68 -7.88 -20.79 10.79
N GLU A 69 -9.18 -20.54 10.88
CA GLU A 69 -9.94 -19.89 9.80
C GLU A 69 -9.38 -18.51 9.45
N GLU A 70 -9.07 -17.68 10.46
CA GLU A 70 -8.50 -16.35 10.21
C GLU A 70 -7.10 -16.43 9.56
N LEU A 71 -6.28 -17.39 10.02
CA LEU A 71 -4.96 -17.64 9.45
C LEU A 71 -5.04 -18.12 7.99
N LEU A 72 -5.96 -19.04 7.69
CA LEU A 72 -6.20 -19.51 6.33
C LEU A 72 -6.66 -18.37 5.43
N TYR A 73 -7.61 -17.56 5.88
CA TYR A 73 -8.07 -16.39 5.13
C TYR A 73 -6.93 -15.40 4.81
N GLN A 74 -6.04 -15.13 5.79
CA GLN A 74 -4.87 -14.28 5.57
C GLN A 74 -3.88 -14.89 4.58
N LYS A 75 -3.65 -16.21 4.66
CA LYS A 75 -2.81 -16.92 3.70
C LYS A 75 -3.37 -16.89 2.29
N ASP A 76 -4.66 -17.12 2.13
CA ASP A 76 -5.32 -17.07 0.81
C ASP A 76 -5.21 -15.68 0.20
N LYS A 77 -5.42 -14.63 1.00
CA LYS A 77 -5.22 -13.26 0.55
C LYS A 77 -3.78 -12.96 0.12
N GLN A 78 -2.80 -13.44 0.89
CA GLN A 78 -1.38 -13.29 0.50
C GLN A 78 -1.04 -14.05 -0.78
N LEU A 79 -1.62 -15.24 -0.98
CA LEU A 79 -1.44 -16.02 -2.21
C LEU A 79 -2.06 -15.31 -3.42
N GLU A 80 -3.22 -14.70 -3.26
CA GLU A 80 -3.86 -13.89 -4.31
C GLU A 80 -2.99 -12.68 -4.69
N GLU A 81 -2.51 -11.91 -3.71
CA GLU A 81 -1.61 -10.78 -3.93
C GLU A 81 -0.30 -11.21 -4.63
N LEU A 82 0.28 -12.35 -4.21
CA LEU A 82 1.48 -12.91 -4.83
C LEU A 82 1.22 -13.37 -6.26
N SER A 83 0.04 -13.95 -6.53
CA SER A 83 -0.36 -14.36 -7.88
C SER A 83 -0.50 -13.16 -8.81
N LEU A 84 -1.16 -12.09 -8.37
CA LEU A 84 -1.27 -10.83 -9.13
C LEU A 84 0.10 -10.20 -9.40
N TYR A 85 0.98 -10.20 -8.40
CA TYR A 85 2.36 -9.74 -8.56
C TYR A 85 3.14 -10.57 -9.59
N SER A 86 2.99 -11.90 -9.54
CA SER A 86 3.63 -12.81 -10.51
C SER A 86 3.15 -12.56 -11.94
N GLN A 87 1.85 -12.39 -12.14
CA GLN A 87 1.26 -12.04 -13.44
C GLN A 87 1.78 -10.69 -13.96
N HIS A 88 1.92 -9.71 -13.08
CA HIS A 88 2.49 -8.42 -13.45
C HIS A 88 3.96 -8.53 -13.89
N ILE A 89 4.76 -9.29 -13.15
CA ILE A 89 6.17 -9.58 -13.52
C ILE A 89 6.23 -10.28 -14.88
N GLU A 90 5.38 -11.26 -15.13
CA GLU A 90 5.32 -11.98 -16.41
C GLU A 90 4.94 -11.04 -17.56
N SER A 91 3.99 -10.13 -17.35
CA SER A 91 3.63 -9.09 -18.33
C SER A 91 4.82 -8.18 -18.66
N LEU A 92 5.52 -7.68 -17.64
CA LEU A 92 6.72 -6.86 -17.82
C LEU A 92 7.83 -7.62 -18.54
N TYR A 93 8.03 -8.90 -18.22
CA TYR A 93 9.02 -9.73 -18.91
C TYR A 93 8.68 -9.90 -20.40
N ASN A 94 7.40 -10.10 -20.73
CA ASN A 94 6.93 -10.19 -22.10
C ASN A 94 7.11 -8.86 -22.87
N GLU A 95 6.85 -7.72 -22.23
CA GLU A 95 7.12 -6.39 -22.82
C GLU A 95 8.62 -6.20 -23.13
N ILE A 96 9.49 -6.54 -22.18
CA ILE A 96 10.95 -6.47 -22.38
C ILE A 96 11.39 -7.40 -23.51
N ARG A 97 10.82 -8.60 -23.58
CA ARG A 97 11.12 -9.56 -24.64
C ARG A 97 10.71 -9.04 -26.01
N ASN A 98 9.51 -8.46 -26.12
CA ASN A 98 9.01 -7.84 -27.36
C ASN A 98 9.87 -6.65 -27.77
N PHE A 99 10.16 -5.75 -26.82
CA PHE A 99 11.07 -4.62 -27.05
C PHE A 99 12.44 -5.07 -27.55
N ARG A 100 13.03 -6.10 -26.92
CA ARG A 100 14.32 -6.66 -27.38
C ARG A 100 14.25 -7.20 -28.80
N HIS A 101 13.18 -7.92 -29.14
CA HIS A 101 12.97 -8.46 -30.47
C HIS A 101 12.88 -7.33 -31.51
N ASP A 102 12.08 -6.32 -31.24
CA ASP A 102 11.89 -5.17 -32.13
C ASP A 102 13.20 -4.37 -32.29
N TYR A 103 13.94 -4.19 -31.20
CA TYR A 103 15.23 -3.53 -31.21
C TYR A 103 16.27 -4.28 -32.08
N ILE A 104 16.32 -5.62 -31.96
CA ILE A 104 17.19 -6.46 -32.80
C ILE A 104 16.80 -6.32 -34.28
N ASN A 105 15.52 -6.34 -34.60
CA ASN A 105 15.04 -6.20 -35.98
C ASN A 105 15.46 -4.86 -36.59
N VAL A 106 15.33 -3.77 -35.82
CA VAL A 106 15.79 -2.44 -36.23
C VAL A 106 17.30 -2.40 -36.49
N LEU A 107 18.09 -2.95 -35.58
CA LEU A 107 19.56 -3.02 -35.76
C LEU A 107 19.94 -3.85 -36.98
N THR A 108 19.29 -5.00 -37.19
CA THR A 108 19.54 -5.87 -38.35
C THR A 108 19.18 -5.17 -39.66
N SER A 109 18.07 -4.44 -39.69
CA SER A 109 17.67 -3.66 -40.87
C SER A 109 18.66 -2.54 -41.19
N ILE A 110 19.16 -1.84 -40.18
CA ILE A 110 20.19 -0.82 -40.33
C ILE A 110 21.52 -1.44 -40.86
N GLN A 111 21.92 -2.59 -40.25
CA GLN A 111 23.13 -3.29 -40.66
C GLN A 111 23.06 -3.71 -42.14
N TYR A 112 21.93 -4.27 -42.56
CA TYR A 112 21.71 -4.68 -43.95
C TYR A 112 21.77 -3.48 -44.88
N GLY A 113 21.15 -2.35 -44.55
CA GLY A 113 21.23 -1.12 -45.35
C GLY A 113 22.66 -0.59 -45.45
N ILE A 114 23.47 -0.69 -44.40
CA ILE A 114 24.92 -0.29 -44.43
C ILE A 114 25.72 -1.22 -45.34
N GLU A 115 25.52 -2.56 -45.22
CA GLU A 115 26.26 -3.55 -46.03
C GLU A 115 25.95 -3.41 -47.50
N MET A 116 24.69 -3.14 -47.87
CA MET A 116 24.23 -2.91 -49.23
C MET A 116 24.50 -1.49 -49.75
N LYS A 117 24.97 -0.59 -48.89
CA LYS A 117 25.14 0.84 -49.17
C LYS A 117 23.83 1.52 -49.62
N ASP A 118 22.70 1.01 -49.15
CA ASP A 118 21.35 1.51 -49.44
C ASP A 118 20.96 2.57 -48.39
N ILE A 119 21.24 3.83 -48.74
CA ILE A 119 20.96 4.97 -47.85
C ILE A 119 19.45 5.16 -47.69
N ASP A 120 18.66 4.89 -48.74
CA ASP A 120 17.21 5.07 -48.70
C ASP A 120 16.56 4.08 -47.72
N ALA A 121 16.98 2.81 -47.71
CA ALA A 121 16.54 1.80 -46.73
C ALA A 121 16.93 2.22 -45.30
N ILE A 122 18.11 2.76 -45.07
CA ILE A 122 18.52 3.27 -43.73
C ILE A 122 17.64 4.44 -43.31
N GLN A 123 17.36 5.37 -44.24
CA GLN A 123 16.51 6.53 -43.98
C GLN A 123 15.08 6.13 -43.68
N GLU A 124 14.52 5.14 -44.38
CA GLU A 124 13.18 4.61 -44.12
C GLU A 124 13.06 4.00 -42.70
N VAL A 125 14.06 3.20 -42.28
CA VAL A 125 14.13 2.67 -40.91
C VAL A 125 14.22 3.80 -39.88
N TYR A 126 15.02 4.82 -40.15
CA TYR A 126 15.17 5.98 -39.27
C TYR A 126 13.85 6.74 -39.15
N GLU A 127 13.17 7.04 -40.26
CA GLU A 127 11.91 7.80 -40.24
C GLU A 127 10.75 7.01 -39.63
N ASN A 128 10.65 5.72 -39.93
CA ASN A 128 9.54 4.90 -39.45
C ASN A 128 9.65 4.47 -37.99
N VAL A 129 10.85 4.22 -37.50
CA VAL A 129 11.09 3.69 -36.16
C VAL A 129 11.72 4.73 -35.23
N LEU A 130 12.85 5.31 -35.63
CA LEU A 130 13.63 6.16 -34.75
C LEU A 130 13.09 7.60 -34.65
N SER A 131 12.50 8.16 -35.71
CA SER A 131 11.92 9.51 -35.64
C SER A 131 10.65 9.54 -34.82
N LYS A 132 9.78 8.54 -34.98
CA LYS A 132 8.55 8.40 -34.16
C LYS A 132 8.86 8.11 -32.70
N THR A 133 9.88 7.29 -32.47
CA THR A 133 10.41 6.97 -31.15
C THR A 133 11.12 8.18 -30.53
N LYS A 134 11.88 8.95 -31.34
CA LYS A 134 12.59 10.15 -30.89
C LYS A 134 11.62 11.26 -30.47
N LYS A 135 10.51 11.44 -31.17
CA LYS A 135 9.47 12.41 -30.82
C LYS A 135 8.71 12.02 -29.54
N LYS A 136 8.58 10.71 -29.29
CA LYS A 136 7.97 10.16 -28.07
C LYS A 136 8.94 10.15 -26.87
N PHE A 137 10.26 10.11 -27.10
CA PHE A 137 11.29 10.02 -26.07
C PHE A 137 12.16 11.28 -25.91
N SER A 138 12.08 12.29 -26.81
CA SER A 138 13.00 13.43 -26.74
C SER A 138 12.69 14.36 -25.57
N ASP A 139 11.42 14.53 -25.22
CA ASP A 139 11.01 15.36 -24.10
C ASP A 139 11.12 14.64 -22.75
N SER A 140 10.98 13.29 -22.72
CA SER A 140 11.02 12.51 -21.47
C SER A 140 12.37 11.84 -21.17
N ARG A 141 13.34 11.79 -22.11
CA ARG A 141 14.65 11.13 -21.87
C ARG A 141 15.47 11.80 -20.78
N TYR A 142 15.45 13.13 -20.72
CA TYR A 142 16.18 13.86 -19.69
C TYR A 142 15.54 13.64 -18.30
N ASP A 143 14.24 13.50 -18.25
CA ASP A 143 13.50 13.35 -17.00
C ASP A 143 13.73 11.97 -16.37
N PHE A 144 13.62 10.88 -17.15
CA PHE A 144 13.90 9.54 -16.65
C PHE A 144 15.38 9.30 -16.30
N ALA A 145 16.33 10.00 -16.97
CA ALA A 145 17.74 9.92 -16.62
C ALA A 145 18.01 10.42 -15.18
N ASN A 146 17.21 11.37 -14.69
CA ASN A 146 17.30 11.87 -13.32
C ASN A 146 17.01 10.79 -12.27
N LEU A 147 16.19 9.78 -12.59
CA LEU A 147 15.91 8.67 -11.69
C LEU A 147 17.14 7.79 -11.39
N SER A 148 18.20 7.88 -12.21
CA SER A 148 19.47 7.20 -11.93
C SER A 148 20.12 7.66 -10.61
N LYS A 149 19.81 8.87 -10.17
CA LYS A 149 20.30 9.48 -8.92
C LYS A 149 19.63 8.90 -7.68
N ILE A 150 18.50 8.19 -7.81
CA ILE A 150 17.82 7.51 -6.70
C ILE A 150 18.58 6.22 -6.39
N SER A 151 19.17 6.15 -5.19
CA SER A 151 20.02 5.03 -4.78
C SER A 151 19.23 3.76 -4.42
N ASN A 152 18.01 3.90 -3.86
CA ASN A 152 17.18 2.78 -3.47
C ASN A 152 16.44 2.16 -4.66
N PRO A 153 16.70 0.86 -5.00
CA PRO A 153 16.11 0.22 -6.18
C PRO A 153 14.58 0.07 -6.11
N ALA A 154 14.03 -0.18 -4.91
CA ALA A 154 12.58 -0.35 -4.74
C ALA A 154 11.84 0.97 -5.01
N ILE A 155 12.34 2.08 -4.46
CA ILE A 155 11.78 3.42 -4.67
C ILE A 155 11.87 3.82 -6.13
N LYS A 156 13.05 3.62 -6.74
CA LYS A 156 13.28 3.87 -8.16
C LYS A 156 12.30 3.09 -9.04
N SER A 157 12.08 1.80 -8.74
CA SER A 157 11.18 0.93 -9.50
C SER A 157 9.74 1.44 -9.44
N VAL A 158 9.23 1.78 -8.24
CA VAL A 158 7.87 2.28 -8.07
C VAL A 158 7.66 3.61 -8.79
N ILE A 159 8.57 4.57 -8.61
CA ILE A 159 8.50 5.85 -9.32
C ILE A 159 8.50 5.63 -10.83
N SER A 160 9.42 4.80 -11.35
CA SER A 160 9.52 4.52 -12.78
C SER A 160 8.22 3.91 -13.34
N ALA A 161 7.63 2.93 -12.63
CA ALA A 161 6.38 2.31 -13.04
C ALA A 161 5.23 3.32 -13.10
N LYS A 162 5.08 4.18 -12.08
CA LYS A 162 4.03 5.19 -12.03
C LYS A 162 4.21 6.30 -13.08
N LEU A 163 5.44 6.71 -13.34
CA LEU A 163 5.72 7.71 -14.38
C LEU A 163 5.49 7.14 -15.79
N LEU A 164 5.80 5.86 -16.03
CA LEU A 164 5.47 5.18 -17.29
C LEU A 164 3.94 5.04 -17.46
N GLU A 165 3.21 4.74 -16.39
CA GLU A 165 1.74 4.75 -16.40
C GLU A 165 1.20 6.12 -16.78
N ALA A 166 1.67 7.19 -16.12
CA ALA A 166 1.28 8.56 -16.43
C ALA A 166 1.58 8.95 -17.89
N GLN A 167 2.77 8.58 -18.38
CA GLN A 167 3.16 8.83 -19.78
C GLN A 167 2.24 8.08 -20.76
N SER A 168 1.86 6.83 -20.47
CA SER A 168 0.95 6.06 -21.31
C SER A 168 -0.44 6.69 -21.44
N LYS A 169 -0.86 7.45 -20.43
CA LYS A 169 -2.09 8.22 -20.37
C LYS A 169 -1.99 9.62 -21.00
N GLY A 170 -0.83 9.95 -21.58
CA GLY A 170 -0.59 11.24 -22.25
C GLY A 170 -0.37 12.41 -21.30
N ILE A 171 -0.02 12.16 -20.05
CA ILE A 171 0.31 13.18 -19.05
C ILE A 171 1.72 13.72 -19.32
N GLU A 172 1.87 15.05 -19.39
CA GLU A 172 3.17 15.70 -19.50
C GLU A 172 3.94 15.56 -18.19
N LEU A 173 5.17 15.03 -18.26
CA LEU A 173 5.99 14.72 -17.09
C LEU A 173 7.17 15.70 -16.96
N HIS A 174 7.39 16.19 -15.74
CA HIS A 174 8.59 16.93 -15.37
C HIS A 174 9.23 16.29 -14.14
N ILE A 175 10.47 15.78 -14.29
CA ILE A 175 11.15 15.03 -13.24
C ILE A 175 12.47 15.70 -12.91
N GLU A 176 12.61 16.19 -11.70
CA GLU A 176 13.85 16.76 -11.15
C GLU A 176 14.33 15.95 -9.96
N VAL A 177 15.56 15.45 -10.02
CA VAL A 177 16.22 14.80 -8.88
C VAL A 177 17.60 15.44 -8.71
N GLU A 178 17.77 16.17 -7.62
CA GLU A 178 19.05 16.79 -7.28
C GLU A 178 19.82 15.94 -6.29
N GLY A 179 21.08 15.63 -6.62
CA GLY A 179 21.98 14.85 -5.77
C GLY A 179 21.65 13.37 -5.70
N LYS A 180 22.33 12.66 -4.80
CA LYS A 180 22.02 11.26 -4.46
C LYS A 180 21.01 11.25 -3.33
N VAL A 181 19.81 10.78 -3.60
CA VAL A 181 18.74 10.67 -2.61
C VAL A 181 18.94 9.39 -1.79
N HIS A 182 19.19 9.57 -0.51
CA HIS A 182 19.31 8.50 0.48
C HIS A 182 18.20 8.67 1.50
N LEU A 183 17.07 8.04 1.31
CA LEU A 183 15.95 8.08 2.26
C LEU A 183 16.34 7.35 3.56
N ALA A 184 17.01 8.07 4.48
CA ALA A 184 17.72 7.49 5.60
C ALA A 184 16.83 7.18 6.83
N ASN A 185 15.68 7.86 6.99
CA ASN A 185 14.92 7.85 8.25
C ASN A 185 13.49 7.30 8.14
N MET A 186 13.19 6.55 7.08
CA MET A 186 11.89 5.90 6.91
C MET A 186 12.08 4.48 6.37
N ASP A 187 11.26 3.54 6.86
CA ASP A 187 11.24 2.19 6.29
C ASP A 187 10.89 2.24 4.80
N THR A 188 11.62 1.45 4.00
CA THR A 188 11.47 1.46 2.54
C THR A 188 10.06 1.10 2.08
N LEU A 189 9.41 0.14 2.77
CA LEU A 189 8.05 -0.29 2.42
C LEU A 189 7.03 0.79 2.74
N ASP A 190 7.13 1.43 3.91
CA ASP A 190 6.27 2.54 4.30
C ASP A 190 6.42 3.71 3.32
N PHE A 191 7.65 4.04 2.92
CA PHE A 191 7.90 5.10 1.95
C PHE A 191 7.37 4.78 0.53
N VAL A 192 7.60 3.56 0.04
CA VAL A 192 7.06 3.08 -1.24
C VAL A 192 5.53 3.14 -1.24
N THR A 193 4.90 2.76 -0.13
CA THR A 193 3.45 2.84 0.02
C THR A 193 2.94 4.28 -0.06
N ILE A 194 3.60 5.21 0.64
CA ILE A 194 3.26 6.65 0.57
C ILE A 194 3.37 7.17 -0.86
N LEU A 195 4.50 6.90 -1.53
CA LEU A 195 4.75 7.34 -2.90
C LEU A 195 3.72 6.77 -3.89
N SER A 196 3.42 5.47 -3.79
CA SER A 196 2.42 4.84 -4.65
C SER A 196 1.07 5.54 -4.51
N ILE A 197 0.60 5.76 -3.28
CA ILE A 197 -0.69 6.39 -3.03
C ILE A 197 -0.73 7.82 -3.58
N ILE A 198 0.33 8.60 -3.36
CA ILE A 198 0.39 9.99 -3.80
C ILE A 198 0.45 10.08 -5.32
N LEU A 199 1.28 9.26 -5.98
CA LEU A 199 1.40 9.24 -7.43
C LEU A 199 0.13 8.73 -8.10
N ASP A 200 -0.53 7.69 -7.55
CA ASP A 200 -1.83 7.21 -8.05
C ASP A 200 -2.89 8.29 -7.98
N ASN A 201 -3.00 8.99 -6.85
CA ASN A 201 -3.93 10.10 -6.70
C ASN A 201 -3.65 11.23 -7.69
N ALA A 202 -2.37 11.55 -7.91
CA ALA A 202 -1.94 12.58 -8.84
C ALA A 202 -2.29 12.20 -10.30
N ILE A 203 -1.99 10.97 -10.72
CA ILE A 203 -2.30 10.44 -12.07
C ILE A 203 -3.81 10.48 -12.31
N GLU A 204 -4.61 9.92 -11.40
CA GLU A 204 -6.07 9.89 -11.51
C GLU A 204 -6.69 11.31 -11.57
N ALA A 205 -6.20 12.25 -10.77
CA ALA A 205 -6.71 13.62 -10.75
C ALA A 205 -6.37 14.37 -12.04
N THR A 206 -5.21 14.07 -12.61
CA THR A 206 -4.71 14.70 -13.82
C THR A 206 -5.48 14.27 -15.08
N GLU A 207 -5.96 13.03 -15.15
CA GLU A 207 -6.76 12.53 -16.28
C GLU A 207 -8.01 13.38 -16.57
N LEU A 208 -8.56 14.04 -15.57
CA LEU A 208 -9.75 14.89 -15.68
C LEU A 208 -9.41 16.35 -16.02
N SER A 209 -8.14 16.71 -16.09
CA SER A 209 -7.71 18.10 -16.35
C SER A 209 -7.63 18.43 -17.83
N VAL A 210 -7.79 19.71 -18.17
CA VAL A 210 -7.72 20.21 -19.56
C VAL A 210 -6.29 20.15 -20.13
N LYS A 211 -5.30 20.33 -19.27
CA LYS A 211 -3.87 20.22 -19.60
C LYS A 211 -3.20 19.30 -18.59
N PRO A 212 -3.15 18.00 -18.88
CA PRO A 212 -2.62 17.01 -17.94
C PRO A 212 -1.09 17.14 -17.78
N TYR A 213 -0.62 17.46 -16.57
CA TYR A 213 0.79 17.46 -16.22
C TYR A 213 1.02 16.88 -14.82
N LEU A 214 2.20 16.31 -14.62
CA LEU A 214 2.70 15.77 -13.36
C LEU A 214 4.17 16.17 -13.16
N ILE A 215 4.47 16.80 -12.05
CA ILE A 215 5.81 17.21 -11.65
C ILE A 215 6.23 16.36 -10.44
N LEU A 216 7.39 15.73 -10.53
CA LEU A 216 8.06 15.06 -9.42
C LEU A 216 9.41 15.72 -9.19
N ALA A 217 9.61 16.35 -8.03
CA ALA A 217 10.93 16.89 -7.66
C ALA A 217 11.40 16.24 -6.35
N ILE A 218 12.67 15.81 -6.32
CA ILE A 218 13.31 15.21 -5.15
C ILE A 218 14.65 15.86 -4.94
N PHE A 219 14.87 16.46 -3.80
CA PHE A 219 16.12 17.14 -3.44
C PHE A 219 16.35 17.16 -1.93
N GLU A 220 17.57 17.48 -1.52
CA GLU A 220 17.95 17.62 -0.12
C GLU A 220 18.39 19.05 0.16
N GLU A 221 17.88 19.65 1.21
CA GLU A 221 18.30 20.96 1.70
C GLU A 221 18.43 20.92 3.23
N LYS A 222 19.61 21.29 3.78
CA LYS A 222 19.87 21.42 5.23
C LYS A 222 19.39 20.21 6.05
N ASP A 223 19.90 19.01 5.68
CA ASP A 223 19.53 17.73 6.33
C ASP A 223 18.03 17.36 6.27
N THR A 224 17.31 17.95 5.34
CA THR A 224 15.90 17.60 5.07
C THR A 224 15.75 17.18 3.62
N GLU A 225 15.20 16.00 3.40
CA GLU A 225 14.82 15.53 2.09
C GLU A 225 13.41 16.01 1.76
N PHE A 226 13.26 16.57 0.57
CA PHE A 226 12.00 17.05 0.03
C PHE A 226 11.58 16.20 -1.15
N ILE A 227 10.35 15.70 -1.09
CA ILE A 227 9.69 15.03 -2.20
C ILE A 227 8.46 15.84 -2.56
N ILE A 228 8.43 16.39 -3.74
CA ILE A 228 7.33 17.22 -4.25
C ILE A 228 6.63 16.46 -5.36
N VAL A 229 5.33 16.26 -5.20
CA VAL A 229 4.44 15.81 -6.26
C VAL A 229 3.42 16.90 -6.51
N GLU A 230 3.41 17.44 -7.73
CA GLU A 230 2.47 18.47 -8.17
C GLU A 230 1.79 18.01 -9.45
N ASN A 231 0.47 18.11 -9.50
CA ASN A 231 -0.31 17.68 -10.64
C ASN A 231 -1.41 18.69 -10.98
N SER A 232 -1.83 18.67 -12.24
CA SER A 232 -3.01 19.39 -12.69
C SER A 232 -4.30 18.74 -12.16
N ILE A 233 -5.33 19.55 -11.93
CA ILE A 233 -6.66 19.12 -11.51
C ILE A 233 -7.74 19.82 -12.34
N ALA A 234 -8.94 19.22 -12.43
CA ALA A 234 -10.05 19.76 -13.21
C ALA A 234 -10.68 21.03 -12.60
N GLN A 235 -10.57 21.22 -11.28
CA GLN A 235 -11.15 22.31 -10.53
C GLN A 235 -10.08 23.35 -10.20
N ASP A 236 -10.46 24.64 -10.06
CA ASP A 236 -9.53 25.70 -9.67
C ASP A 236 -8.85 25.40 -8.33
N LYS A 237 -9.62 24.85 -7.38
CA LYS A 237 -9.17 24.53 -6.04
C LYS A 237 -9.92 23.33 -5.46
N VAL A 238 -9.21 22.45 -4.77
CA VAL A 238 -9.76 21.37 -3.95
C VAL A 238 -9.73 21.79 -2.49
N GLU A 239 -10.80 21.52 -1.75
CA GLU A 239 -10.85 21.77 -0.31
C GLU A 239 -9.99 20.74 0.44
N ILE A 240 -8.98 21.22 1.17
CA ILE A 240 -7.95 20.40 1.80
C ILE A 240 -8.35 19.93 3.20
N SER A 241 -9.30 20.63 3.86
CA SER A 241 -9.64 20.41 5.27
C SER A 241 -10.01 18.97 5.64
N ASN A 242 -10.56 18.20 4.70
CA ASN A 242 -11.10 16.86 4.95
C ASN A 242 -10.42 15.72 4.15
N ILE A 243 -9.44 16.03 3.30
CA ILE A 243 -8.85 15.02 2.38
C ILE A 243 -8.09 13.89 3.09
N PHE A 244 -7.66 14.11 4.34
CA PHE A 244 -6.98 13.12 5.17
C PHE A 244 -7.95 12.36 6.09
N ASN A 245 -9.23 12.70 6.12
CA ASN A 245 -10.21 12.00 6.94
C ASN A 245 -10.59 10.66 6.30
N HIS A 246 -10.73 9.63 7.15
CA HIS A 246 -11.12 8.28 6.74
C HIS A 246 -12.48 8.31 6.00
N GLY A 247 -12.51 7.81 4.76
CA GLY A 247 -13.74 7.72 3.97
C GLY A 247 -14.09 8.99 3.18
N PHE A 248 -13.29 10.07 3.25
CA PHE A 248 -13.48 11.24 2.40
C PHE A 248 -12.96 10.95 0.98
N SER A 249 -13.87 10.94 0.02
CA SER A 249 -13.54 10.84 -1.40
C SER A 249 -14.46 11.74 -2.20
N SER A 250 -13.90 12.58 -3.04
CA SER A 250 -14.68 13.33 -4.06
C SER A 250 -15.22 12.44 -5.17
N LYS A 251 -14.91 11.12 -5.15
CA LYS A 251 -15.13 10.16 -6.26
C LYS A 251 -16.13 9.03 -5.93
N GLY A 252 -16.87 9.08 -4.79
CA GLY A 252 -17.93 8.13 -4.42
C GLY A 252 -17.61 7.25 -3.20
N GLU A 253 -18.64 6.52 -2.73
CA GLU A 253 -18.56 5.62 -1.55
C GLU A 253 -17.57 4.47 -1.78
N GLY A 254 -16.73 4.17 -0.76
CA GLY A 254 -15.72 3.10 -0.79
C GLY A 254 -14.32 3.54 -1.22
N ARG A 255 -14.12 4.80 -1.66
CA ARG A 255 -12.82 5.42 -1.96
C ARG A 255 -12.51 6.47 -0.89
N GLY A 256 -11.24 6.83 -0.68
CA GLY A 256 -10.84 7.83 0.33
C GLY A 256 -10.01 7.26 1.48
N ILE A 257 -9.49 6.04 1.31
CA ILE A 257 -8.62 5.39 2.30
C ILE A 257 -7.15 5.77 2.07
N GLY A 258 -6.78 6.14 0.84
CA GLY A 258 -5.39 6.36 0.45
C GLY A 258 -4.68 7.44 1.25
N LEU A 259 -5.17 8.67 1.25
CA LEU A 259 -4.53 9.79 1.97
C LEU A 259 -4.61 9.63 3.49
N ALA A 260 -5.69 9.02 4.02
CA ALA A 260 -5.78 8.66 5.44
C ALA A 260 -4.69 7.64 5.82
N ASN A 261 -4.39 6.68 4.93
CA ASN A 261 -3.30 5.72 5.13
C ASN A 261 -1.91 6.41 5.09
N VAL A 262 -1.70 7.36 4.17
CA VAL A 262 -0.47 8.18 4.16
C VAL A 262 -0.27 8.89 5.49
N HIS A 263 -1.32 9.51 6.05
CA HIS A 263 -1.23 10.17 7.35
C HIS A 263 -0.91 9.18 8.48
N SER A 264 -1.60 8.03 8.51
CA SER A 264 -1.35 6.97 9.50
C SER A 264 0.08 6.40 9.44
N ILE A 265 0.67 6.33 8.25
CA ILE A 265 2.07 5.92 8.10
C ILE A 265 3.01 7.02 8.61
N LEU A 266 2.78 8.27 8.21
CA LEU A 266 3.62 9.40 8.64
C LEU A 266 3.61 9.62 10.15
N ASP A 267 2.49 9.33 10.84
CA ASP A 267 2.39 9.42 12.29
C ASP A 267 3.40 8.52 13.05
N LYS A 268 3.93 7.48 12.40
CA LYS A 268 5.00 6.62 12.95
C LYS A 268 6.36 7.32 12.92
N TYR A 269 6.51 8.37 12.12
CA TYR A 269 7.80 9.04 11.82
C TYR A 269 7.77 10.50 12.25
N PRO A 270 8.18 10.84 13.50
CA PRO A 270 8.16 12.22 14.00
C PRO A 270 9.01 13.21 13.18
N ALA A 271 10.00 12.69 12.44
CA ALA A 271 10.87 13.48 11.57
C ALA A 271 10.27 13.71 10.16
N ALA A 272 9.11 13.11 9.85
CA ALA A 272 8.46 13.23 8.55
C ALA A 272 7.16 14.01 8.64
N SER A 273 6.86 14.80 7.60
CA SER A 273 5.62 15.55 7.49
C SER A 273 5.16 15.67 6.04
N ILE A 274 3.85 15.90 5.83
CA ILE A 274 3.29 16.20 4.52
C ILE A 274 2.55 17.54 4.55
N LYS A 275 2.82 18.37 3.56
CA LYS A 275 2.12 19.64 3.33
C LYS A 275 1.39 19.58 2.01
N THR A 276 0.11 19.92 2.01
CA THR A 276 -0.73 19.91 0.81
C THR A 276 -1.22 21.33 0.50
N LYS A 277 -1.18 21.71 -0.79
CA LYS A 277 -1.72 22.97 -1.30
C LYS A 277 -2.52 22.73 -2.57
N SER A 278 -3.63 23.45 -2.73
CA SER A 278 -4.41 23.44 -3.97
C SER A 278 -4.74 24.86 -4.37
N ARG A 279 -4.42 25.25 -5.61
CA ARG A 279 -4.71 26.56 -6.21
C ARG A 279 -4.46 26.57 -7.71
N ASN A 280 -5.17 27.42 -8.44
CA ASN A 280 -4.92 27.66 -9.87
C ASN A 280 -4.85 26.36 -10.69
N TYR A 281 -5.82 25.46 -10.54
CA TYR A 281 -5.87 24.16 -11.22
C TYR A 281 -4.67 23.26 -10.93
N SER A 282 -3.95 23.47 -9.82
CA SER A 282 -2.82 22.67 -9.37
C SER A 282 -3.10 22.09 -7.98
N PHE A 283 -2.63 20.87 -7.76
CA PHE A 283 -2.59 20.19 -6.47
C PHE A 283 -1.16 19.76 -6.18
N LYS A 284 -0.61 20.25 -5.08
CA LYS A 284 0.79 20.05 -4.69
C LYS A 284 0.89 19.42 -3.33
N GLN A 285 1.63 18.32 -3.24
CA GLN A 285 2.00 17.65 -2.00
C GLN A 285 3.51 17.70 -1.82
N VAL A 286 3.95 18.05 -0.61
CA VAL A 286 5.35 18.13 -0.23
C VAL A 286 5.57 17.25 0.98
N ILE A 287 6.34 16.19 0.82
CA ILE A 287 6.82 15.35 1.92
C ILE A 287 8.18 15.89 2.34
N GLU A 288 8.35 16.14 3.63
CA GLU A 288 9.59 16.58 4.25
C GLU A 288 10.05 15.50 5.22
N ILE A 289 11.31 15.02 5.08
CA ILE A 289 11.90 14.00 5.95
C ILE A 289 13.23 14.55 6.45
N ARG A 290 13.33 14.78 7.77
CA ARG A 290 14.56 15.28 8.40
C ARG A 290 15.50 14.12 8.73
N ARG A 291 16.79 14.33 8.49
CA ARG A 291 17.84 13.46 9.03
C ARG A 291 18.02 13.79 10.51
N VAL A 292 17.82 12.79 11.36
CA VAL A 292 18.06 12.89 12.81
C VAL A 292 19.43 12.34 13.14
#